data_683eea72af8ad24161c0c86a52ae697c
#
_entry.id   683eea72af8ad24161c0c86a52ae697c
#
_cell.length_a   1.000
_cell.length_b   1.000
_cell.length_c   1.000
_cell.angle_alpha   90.00
_cell.angle_beta   90.00
_cell.angle_gamma   90.00
#
_symmetry.space_group_name_H-M   'P 1'
#
loop_
_entity.id
_entity.type
_entity.pdbx_description
1 polymer ?
#
loop_
_entity_poly.entity_id
_entity_poly.type
_entity_poly.pdbx_seq_one_letter_code
_entity_poly.pdbx_strand_id
1 'polypeptide(L)'
;MATSVPAPTSMMERILHLMAEKKASDVYLSAHAPATIKINGQCVPINAQVLPPEAVMNLLIDVVPPNRIEELKETGELNMAIPMYGVGNFRLSAMRQRGTYAAVIRFISPDIPELDSLHLPNILKHLVMEKRGLILMVG
;
A
#
# COMPACT_ATOMS: atom_id res chain seq x y z
N MET A 1 -9.97 6.19 26.23
CA MET A 1 -11.12 6.00 25.34
C MET A 1 -10.60 5.37 24.04
N ALA A 2 -11.03 4.16 23.74
CA ALA A 2 -10.71 3.56 22.46
C ALA A 2 -11.48 4.34 21.37
N THR A 3 -10.76 5.15 20.58
CA THR A 3 -11.33 5.77 19.39
C THR A 3 -11.64 4.66 18.40
N SER A 4 -12.92 4.37 18.21
CA SER A 4 -13.35 3.37 17.24
C SER A 4 -12.88 3.79 15.85
N VAL A 5 -12.15 2.89 15.18
CA VAL A 5 -11.81 3.06 13.77
C VAL A 5 -13.11 3.22 12.98
N PRO A 6 -13.29 4.28 12.19
CA PRO A 6 -14.51 4.44 11.41
C PRO A 6 -14.70 3.27 10.44
N ALA A 7 -15.96 2.85 10.27
CA ALA A 7 -16.27 1.79 9.32
C ALA A 7 -15.97 2.23 7.88
N PRO A 8 -15.44 1.34 7.02
CA PRO A 8 -15.14 1.67 5.64
C PRO A 8 -16.42 2.03 4.86
N THR A 9 -16.39 3.13 4.12
CA THR A 9 -17.55 3.66 3.37
C THR A 9 -17.51 3.27 1.89
N SER A 10 -16.33 3.03 1.33
CA SER A 10 -16.12 2.66 -0.06
C SER A 10 -15.51 1.26 -0.23
N MET A 11 -15.53 0.75 -1.45
CA MET A 11 -14.92 -0.54 -1.77
C MET A 11 -13.39 -0.48 -1.57
N MET A 12 -12.74 0.60 -1.99
CA MET A 12 -11.31 0.77 -1.79
C MET A 12 -10.95 0.80 -0.30
N GLU A 13 -11.70 1.54 0.52
CA GLU A 13 -11.47 1.55 1.97
C GLU A 13 -11.61 0.16 2.59
N ARG A 14 -12.56 -0.66 2.14
CA ARG A 14 -12.69 -2.06 2.58
C ARG A 14 -11.45 -2.88 2.27
N ILE A 15 -10.87 -2.69 1.07
CA ILE A 15 -9.62 -3.37 0.68
C ILE A 15 -8.47 -2.91 1.60
N LEU A 16 -8.35 -1.62 1.88
CA LEU A 16 -7.30 -1.08 2.75
C LEU A 16 -7.44 -1.57 4.21
N HIS A 17 -8.66 -1.64 4.73
CA HIS A 17 -8.93 -2.23 6.04
C HIS A 17 -8.56 -3.73 6.07
N LEU A 18 -8.92 -4.47 5.02
CA LEU A 18 -8.56 -5.88 4.90
C LEU A 18 -7.04 -6.09 4.88
N MET A 19 -6.30 -5.21 4.18
CA MET A 19 -4.83 -5.24 4.19
C MET A 19 -4.27 -5.12 5.61
N ALA A 20 -4.75 -4.15 6.37
CA ALA A 20 -4.30 -3.94 7.74
C ALA A 20 -4.66 -5.10 8.66
N GLU A 21 -5.90 -5.61 8.57
CA GLU A 21 -6.40 -6.75 9.35
C GLU A 21 -5.59 -8.03 9.07
N LYS A 22 -5.32 -8.33 7.81
CA LYS A 22 -4.57 -9.52 7.37
C LYS A 22 -3.06 -9.34 7.46
N LYS A 23 -2.58 -8.17 7.86
CA LYS A 23 -1.15 -7.81 7.85
C LYS A 23 -0.52 -8.02 6.46
N ALA A 24 -1.29 -7.72 5.42
CA ALA A 24 -0.80 -7.78 4.05
C ALA A 24 0.18 -6.63 3.78
N SER A 25 1.26 -6.91 3.08
CA SER A 25 2.25 -5.88 2.73
C SER A 25 1.81 -5.03 1.55
N ASP A 26 1.19 -5.65 0.56
CA ASP A 26 0.79 -4.98 -0.68
C ASP A 26 -0.56 -5.51 -1.17
N VAL A 27 -1.28 -4.67 -1.92
CA VAL A 27 -2.38 -5.08 -2.80
C VAL A 27 -2.06 -4.69 -4.23
N TYR A 28 -2.42 -5.57 -5.14
CA TYR A 28 -2.26 -5.40 -6.59
C TYR A 28 -3.63 -5.35 -7.24
N LEU A 29 -3.89 -4.28 -7.97
CA LEU A 29 -5.12 -4.05 -8.73
C LEU A 29 -4.77 -3.90 -10.20
N SER A 30 -5.31 -4.77 -11.03
CA SER A 30 -5.10 -4.72 -12.48
C SER A 30 -6.37 -5.19 -13.19
N ALA A 31 -6.68 -4.57 -14.32
CA ALA A 31 -7.76 -5.04 -15.18
C ALA A 31 -7.49 -6.48 -15.64
N HIS A 32 -8.55 -7.23 -15.84
CA HIS A 32 -8.55 -8.63 -16.30
C HIS A 32 -7.89 -9.62 -15.32
N ALA A 33 -7.70 -9.22 -14.06
CA ALA A 33 -7.19 -10.09 -12.99
C ALA A 33 -7.98 -9.85 -11.69
N PRO A 34 -8.04 -10.83 -10.78
CA PRO A 34 -8.59 -10.59 -9.44
C PRO A 34 -7.73 -9.62 -8.65
N ALA A 35 -8.36 -8.81 -7.79
CA ALA A 35 -7.63 -8.04 -6.79
C ALA A 35 -6.86 -9.00 -5.89
N THR A 36 -5.56 -8.77 -5.72
CA THR A 36 -4.63 -9.70 -5.07
C THR A 36 -3.90 -9.01 -3.94
N ILE A 37 -3.84 -9.63 -2.77
CA ILE A 37 -3.04 -9.16 -1.63
C ILE A 37 -1.80 -10.03 -1.43
N LYS A 38 -0.74 -9.43 -0.89
CA LYS A 38 0.50 -10.13 -0.55
C LYS A 38 0.61 -10.29 0.96
N ILE A 39 0.65 -11.53 1.42
CA ILE A 39 0.77 -11.89 2.84
C ILE A 39 1.98 -12.79 2.99
N ASN A 40 2.93 -12.43 3.86
CA ASN A 40 4.17 -13.19 4.07
C ASN A 40 4.90 -13.57 2.77
N GLY A 41 4.95 -12.65 1.82
CA GLY A 41 5.59 -12.85 0.53
C GLY A 41 4.78 -13.63 -0.51
N GLN A 42 3.60 -14.14 -0.16
CA GLN A 42 2.73 -14.90 -1.07
C GLN A 42 1.57 -14.05 -1.55
N CYS A 43 1.32 -14.06 -2.85
CA CYS A 43 0.19 -13.37 -3.47
C CYS A 43 -1.06 -14.26 -3.43
N VAL A 44 -2.14 -13.73 -2.85
CA VAL A 44 -3.42 -14.43 -2.71
C VAL A 44 -4.54 -13.54 -3.25
N PRO A 45 -5.41 -14.02 -4.13
CA PRO A 45 -6.55 -13.24 -4.58
C PRO A 45 -7.52 -13.00 -3.42
N ILE A 46 -8.06 -11.78 -3.34
CA ILE A 46 -9.07 -11.41 -2.32
C ILE A 46 -10.35 -12.25 -2.53
N ASN A 47 -10.72 -12.41 -3.80
CA ASN A 47 -11.82 -13.26 -4.25
C ASN A 47 -11.57 -13.73 -5.69
N ALA A 48 -12.46 -14.52 -6.25
CA ALA A 48 -12.33 -15.02 -7.64
C ALA A 48 -12.81 -14.03 -8.70
N GLN A 49 -13.31 -12.85 -8.31
CA GLN A 49 -13.88 -11.88 -9.23
C GLN A 49 -12.78 -11.15 -10.00
N VAL A 50 -12.80 -11.28 -11.30
CA VAL A 50 -11.91 -10.57 -12.22
C VAL A 50 -12.36 -9.10 -12.35
N LEU A 51 -11.43 -8.16 -12.21
CA LEU A 51 -11.69 -6.74 -12.33
C LEU A 51 -11.92 -6.35 -13.79
N PRO A 52 -13.05 -5.72 -14.14
CA PRO A 52 -13.26 -5.17 -15.48
C PRO A 52 -12.31 -3.97 -15.74
N PRO A 53 -12.16 -3.54 -17.01
CA PRO A 53 -11.21 -2.48 -17.39
C PRO A 53 -11.31 -1.18 -16.59
N GLU A 54 -12.53 -0.77 -16.24
CA GLU A 54 -12.82 0.46 -15.51
C GLU A 54 -12.71 0.34 -13.98
N ALA A 55 -12.64 -0.88 -13.45
CA ALA A 55 -12.73 -1.12 -12.00
C ALA A 55 -11.60 -0.46 -11.22
N VAL A 56 -10.37 -0.49 -11.74
CA VAL A 56 -9.23 0.10 -11.03
C VAL A 56 -9.39 1.61 -10.90
N MET A 57 -9.82 2.30 -11.97
CA MET A 57 -10.07 3.74 -11.90
C MET A 57 -11.20 4.06 -10.91
N ASN A 58 -12.29 3.28 -10.91
CA ASN A 58 -13.40 3.46 -9.99
C ASN A 58 -12.94 3.30 -8.52
N LEU A 59 -12.10 2.31 -8.23
CA LEU A 59 -11.51 2.12 -6.91
C LEU A 59 -10.58 3.29 -6.52
N LEU A 60 -9.80 3.83 -7.45
CA LEU A 60 -8.91 4.96 -7.19
C LEU A 60 -9.70 6.24 -6.85
N ILE A 61 -10.80 6.51 -7.53
CA ILE A 61 -11.66 7.68 -7.29
C ILE A 61 -12.21 7.69 -5.86
N ASP A 62 -12.37 6.55 -5.21
CA ASP A 62 -12.84 6.46 -3.83
C ASP A 62 -11.89 7.14 -2.81
N VAL A 63 -10.59 7.15 -3.08
CA VAL A 63 -9.56 7.56 -2.11
C VAL A 63 -8.56 8.59 -2.64
N VAL A 64 -8.57 8.85 -3.94
CA VAL A 64 -7.67 9.79 -4.60
C VAL A 64 -8.41 11.10 -4.89
N PRO A 65 -7.87 12.27 -4.49
CA PRO A 65 -8.47 13.56 -4.79
C PRO A 65 -8.61 13.80 -6.30
N PRO A 66 -9.66 14.54 -6.74
CA PRO A 66 -9.94 14.76 -8.17
C PRO A 66 -8.76 15.33 -8.98
N ASN A 67 -8.01 16.28 -8.42
CA ASN A 67 -6.84 16.87 -9.08
C ASN A 67 -5.71 15.85 -9.31
N ARG A 68 -5.57 14.87 -8.42
CA ARG A 68 -4.60 13.80 -8.55
C ARG A 68 -5.07 12.72 -9.56
N ILE A 69 -6.38 12.52 -9.69
CA ILE A 69 -6.95 11.67 -10.74
C ILE A 69 -6.69 12.30 -12.12
N GLU A 70 -6.84 13.62 -12.26
CA GLU A 70 -6.53 14.31 -13.53
C GLU A 70 -5.03 14.20 -13.87
N GLU A 71 -4.14 14.36 -12.89
CA GLU A 71 -2.70 14.10 -13.09
C GLU A 71 -2.43 12.70 -13.62
N LEU A 72 -3.06 11.66 -13.04
CA LEU A 72 -2.94 10.28 -13.50
C LEU A 72 -3.41 10.12 -14.96
N LYS A 73 -4.50 10.80 -15.33
CA LYS A 73 -5.01 10.76 -16.71
C LYS A 73 -4.07 11.46 -17.70
N GLU A 74 -3.47 12.57 -17.30
CA GLU A 74 -2.57 13.36 -18.14
C GLU A 74 -1.20 12.69 -18.28
N THR A 75 -0.56 12.36 -17.17
CA THR A 75 0.81 11.84 -17.15
C THR A 75 0.89 10.32 -17.33
N GLY A 76 -0.17 9.59 -16.97
CA GLY A 76 -0.19 8.13 -16.95
C GLY A 76 0.41 7.53 -15.69
N GLU A 77 0.83 8.33 -14.72
CA GLU A 77 1.46 7.88 -13.47
C GLU A 77 0.95 8.70 -12.27
N LEU A 78 0.88 8.05 -11.13
CA LEU A 78 0.53 8.69 -9.86
C LEU A 78 1.24 7.99 -8.71
N ASN A 79 1.90 8.77 -7.86
CA ASN A 79 2.44 8.29 -6.58
C ASN A 79 1.95 9.21 -5.47
N MET A 80 1.35 8.64 -4.44
CA MET A 80 0.88 9.41 -3.28
C MET A 80 0.76 8.56 -2.03
N ALA A 81 0.65 9.23 -0.88
CA ALA A 81 0.29 8.61 0.38
C ALA A 81 -1.22 8.71 0.61
N ILE A 82 -1.80 7.67 1.20
CA ILE A 82 -3.18 7.65 1.68
C ILE A 82 -3.12 7.42 3.19
N PRO A 83 -3.22 8.49 4.00
CA PRO A 83 -3.34 8.33 5.44
C PRO A 83 -4.76 7.87 5.79
N MET A 84 -4.88 6.86 6.65
CA MET A 84 -6.16 6.35 7.12
C MET A 84 -6.16 6.32 8.65
N TYR A 85 -6.94 7.23 9.24
CA TYR A 85 -6.98 7.40 10.68
C TYR A 85 -7.37 6.10 11.40
N GLY A 86 -6.60 5.73 12.42
CA GLY A 86 -6.82 4.53 13.23
C GLY A 86 -6.44 3.21 12.54
N VAL A 87 -5.98 3.24 11.29
CA VAL A 87 -5.58 2.05 10.52
C VAL A 87 -4.08 2.06 10.21
N GLY A 88 -3.59 3.15 9.60
CA GLY A 88 -2.19 3.32 9.21
C GLY A 88 -2.04 4.16 7.96
N ASN A 89 -0.87 4.12 7.36
CA ASN A 89 -0.57 4.82 6.13
C ASN A 89 -0.41 3.84 4.98
N PHE A 90 -0.83 4.26 3.81
CA PHE A 90 -0.65 3.48 2.58
C PHE A 90 0.10 4.31 1.55
N ARG A 91 0.96 3.66 0.78
CA ARG A 91 1.60 4.26 -0.39
C ARG A 91 0.97 3.69 -1.64
N LEU A 92 0.30 4.56 -2.39
CA LEU A 92 -0.29 4.25 -3.68
C LEU A 92 0.69 4.57 -4.80
N SER A 93 0.88 3.63 -5.71
CA SER A 93 1.49 3.82 -7.02
C SER A 93 0.51 3.32 -8.07
N ALA A 94 0.03 4.22 -8.92
CA ALA A 94 -0.89 3.89 -10.01
C ALA A 94 -0.28 4.25 -11.36
N MET A 95 -0.61 3.47 -12.38
CA MET A 95 -0.11 3.67 -13.73
C MET A 95 -1.17 3.30 -14.78
N ARG A 96 -1.07 3.97 -15.94
CA ARG A 96 -1.82 3.55 -17.13
C ARG A 96 -1.03 2.49 -17.88
N GLN A 97 -1.69 1.38 -18.19
CA GLN A 97 -1.11 0.33 -19.01
C GLN A 97 -2.13 -0.21 -20.02
N ARG A 98 -1.77 -0.26 -21.28
CA ARG A 98 -2.58 -0.85 -22.36
C ARG A 98 -4.04 -0.32 -22.41
N GLY A 99 -4.24 0.98 -22.17
CA GLY A 99 -5.56 1.61 -22.16
C GLY A 99 -6.40 1.41 -20.90
N THR A 100 -5.89 0.69 -19.92
CA THR A 100 -6.46 0.53 -18.57
C THR A 100 -5.54 1.09 -17.50
N TYR A 101 -5.93 0.98 -16.25
CA TYR A 101 -5.10 1.38 -15.11
C TYR A 101 -4.74 0.17 -14.25
N ALA A 102 -3.57 0.24 -13.65
CA ALA A 102 -3.11 -0.68 -12.62
C ALA A 102 -2.67 0.11 -11.40
N ALA A 103 -2.77 -0.48 -10.21
CA ALA A 103 -2.31 0.14 -8.98
C ALA A 103 -1.68 -0.89 -8.05
N VAL A 104 -0.64 -0.44 -7.35
CA VAL A 104 -0.03 -1.16 -6.24
C VAL A 104 -0.15 -0.27 -5.01
N ILE A 105 -0.69 -0.82 -3.93
CA ILE A 105 -0.80 -0.12 -2.66
C ILE A 105 -0.02 -0.88 -1.62
N ARG A 106 0.93 -0.21 -0.97
CA ARG A 106 1.72 -0.75 0.12
C ARG A 106 1.20 -0.25 1.45
N PHE A 107 1.01 -1.15 2.40
CA PHE A 107 0.70 -0.81 3.78
C PHE A 107 1.97 -0.43 4.53
N ILE A 108 1.94 0.71 5.20
CA ILE A 108 3.00 1.17 6.09
C ILE A 108 2.45 1.08 7.52
N SER A 109 2.87 0.03 8.24
CA SER A 109 2.46 -0.15 9.63
C SER A 109 2.90 1.05 10.48
N PRO A 110 2.03 1.56 11.37
CA PRO A 110 2.41 2.55 12.36
C PRO A 110 3.38 1.97 13.42
N ASP A 111 3.40 0.65 13.57
CA ASP A 111 4.25 -0.02 14.55
C ASP A 111 5.69 -0.10 14.04
N ILE A 112 6.62 0.46 14.82
CA ILE A 112 8.06 0.35 14.55
C ILE A 112 8.56 -0.90 15.30
N PRO A 113 9.04 -1.93 14.56
CA PRO A 113 9.54 -3.15 15.21
C PRO A 113 10.81 -2.88 15.99
N GLU A 114 10.99 -3.57 17.12
CA GLU A 114 12.23 -3.57 17.87
C GLU A 114 13.38 -4.15 17.02
N LEU A 115 14.56 -3.52 17.09
CA LEU A 115 15.72 -3.92 16.28
C LEU A 115 16.08 -5.40 16.49
N ASP A 116 15.95 -5.88 17.74
CA ASP A 116 16.24 -7.28 18.10
C ASP A 116 15.28 -8.28 17.46
N SER A 117 14.05 -7.87 17.19
CA SER A 117 13.05 -8.74 16.54
C SER A 117 13.29 -8.93 15.04
N LEU A 118 14.14 -8.10 14.43
CA LEU A 118 14.44 -8.13 13.00
C LEU A 118 15.52 -9.13 12.61
N HIS A 119 16.12 -9.84 13.60
CA HIS A 119 17.21 -10.80 13.39
C HIS A 119 18.41 -10.22 12.63
N LEU A 120 18.68 -8.93 12.82
CA LEU A 120 19.79 -8.22 12.20
C LEU A 120 21.09 -8.35 13.04
N PRO A 121 22.28 -8.18 12.42
CA PRO A 121 23.54 -8.22 13.16
C PRO A 121 23.60 -7.18 14.27
N ASN A 122 24.03 -7.57 15.47
CA ASN A 122 24.09 -6.68 16.64
C ASN A 122 24.98 -5.46 16.45
N ILE A 123 25.93 -5.50 15.51
CA ILE A 123 26.79 -4.36 15.20
C ILE A 123 25.99 -3.11 14.77
N LEU A 124 24.78 -3.32 14.23
CA LEU A 124 23.91 -2.20 13.80
C LEU A 124 23.55 -1.27 14.96
N LYS A 125 23.42 -1.80 16.19
CA LYS A 125 23.15 -0.99 17.38
C LYS A 125 24.25 0.02 17.67
N HIS A 126 25.49 -0.32 17.34
CA HIS A 126 26.64 0.57 17.48
C HIS A 126 26.75 1.51 16.29
N LEU A 127 26.59 1.00 15.08
CA LEU A 127 26.72 1.77 13.85
C LEU A 127 25.70 2.91 13.74
N VAL A 128 24.46 2.72 14.19
CA VAL A 128 23.43 3.79 14.15
C VAL A 128 23.74 4.94 15.13
N MET A 129 24.63 4.73 16.10
CA MET A 129 25.06 5.75 17.06
C MET A 129 26.28 6.55 16.59
N GLU A 130 26.92 6.17 15.49
CA GLU A 130 28.06 6.89 14.95
C GLU A 130 27.65 8.27 14.43
N LYS A 131 28.40 9.30 14.80
CA LYS A 131 28.09 10.69 14.48
C LYS A 131 28.52 11.11 13.07
N ARG A 132 29.42 10.36 12.45
CA ARG A 132 30.04 10.68 11.17
C ARG A 132 30.28 9.42 10.34
N GLY A 133 30.19 9.57 9.04
CA GLY A 133 30.44 8.50 8.09
C GLY A 133 29.22 8.20 7.23
N LEU A 134 29.35 7.21 6.37
CA LEU A 134 28.32 6.71 5.48
C LEU A 134 28.19 5.20 5.68
N ILE A 135 26.98 4.74 5.90
CA ILE A 135 26.64 3.32 5.98
C ILE A 135 25.75 2.99 4.80
N LEU A 136 26.19 2.07 3.94
CA LEU A 136 25.45 1.60 2.78
C LEU A 136 24.87 0.21 3.10
N MET A 137 23.57 0.08 2.96
CA MET A 137 22.87 -1.20 2.93
C MET A 137 22.70 -1.63 1.48
N VAL A 138 23.29 -2.76 1.10
CA VAL A 138 23.27 -3.27 -0.28
C VAL A 138 22.66 -4.66 -0.28
N GLY A 139 21.73 -4.90 -1.21
CA GLY A 139 21.07 -6.19 -1.37
C GLY A 139 20.71 -6.49 -2.83
#